data_2a72a623e2ff81329a88e10ee6f0bd71
#
_entry.id   2a72a623e2ff81329a88e10ee6f0bd71
#
_cell.length_a   1.000
_cell.length_b   1.000
_cell.length_c   1.000
_cell.angle_alpha   90.00
_cell.angle_beta   90.00
_cell.angle_gamma   90.00
#
_symmetry.space_group_name_H-M   'P 1'
#
loop_
_entity.id
_entity.type
_entity.pdbx_description
1 polymer ?
#
loop_
_entity_poly.entity_id
_entity_poly.type
_entity_poly.pdbx_seq_one_letter_code
_entity_poly.pdbx_strand_id
1 'polypeptide(L)'
;ISAEGVFGRRQAIHEYPYRDTAWIEDLGRATRRLTIRGFLIQSSGLYNAPDVMTQRDSLIAACEMPDAGTLVHPTLGEMTVSIPESGLRLNEGAESGRVFEFTLTIIESGLRVFSVTSSADAISSIQSSWFGLASKSVATFIATVKGEIRSVTQTIRTLKSTAAFWVNMVNSTTSEATNLGNVLRSTLGRDRYGRFNHGTVGGSVSGATASVSTQSDTTDLSALVDQRMAVSVEGRASLAAATDALTEAATVAAHANAVLAVVNAILDSGASTLDLIRMMQELTAINDDTFRPNPGDSNTAAASYQLIIVLCAGAMVFAASQYQPESYDDAVDILTRVCDVVDRAALSAADTGNDEVYQSLITLRESIVTLLQQTGANLSRVEIVNFNRSLPALNLANRLYQDARRGDALVKMAVPVHPAFMPVRFKALNS
;
A
#
# COMPACT_ATOMS: atom_id res chain seq x y z
N ILE A 1 -46.59 13.86 -8.21
CA ILE A 1 -45.21 13.71 -7.66
C ILE A 1 -44.84 15.02 -7.01
N SER A 2 -44.41 14.99 -5.76
CA SER A 2 -43.86 16.14 -5.04
C SER A 2 -42.49 15.80 -4.47
N ALA A 3 -41.58 16.79 -4.41
CA ALA A 3 -40.30 16.64 -3.82
C ALA A 3 -40.08 17.76 -2.78
N GLU A 4 -39.54 17.39 -1.63
CA GLU A 4 -39.20 18.29 -0.54
C GLU A 4 -37.69 18.14 -0.26
N GLY A 5 -36.96 19.24 -0.23
CA GLY A 5 -35.51 19.25 -0.02
C GLY A 5 -35.14 20.02 1.25
N VAL A 6 -34.22 19.44 2.05
CA VAL A 6 -33.62 20.09 3.23
C VAL A 6 -32.20 20.48 2.92
N PHE A 7 -31.91 21.77 3.02
CA PHE A 7 -30.60 22.38 2.73
C PHE A 7 -30.13 23.18 3.93
N GLY A 8 -28.84 23.16 4.22
CA GLY A 8 -28.26 23.90 5.34
C GLY A 8 -26.76 23.78 5.45
N ARG A 9 -26.23 24.28 6.55
CA ARG A 9 -24.81 24.17 6.92
C ARG A 9 -24.68 23.46 8.26
N ARG A 10 -23.62 22.69 8.44
CA ARG A 10 -23.27 22.16 9.76
C ARG A 10 -22.67 23.29 10.59
N GLN A 11 -23.13 23.42 11.83
CA GLN A 11 -22.68 24.47 12.72
C GLN A 11 -22.43 23.89 14.10
N ALA A 12 -21.33 24.26 14.74
CA ALA A 12 -21.12 24.07 16.16
C ALA A 12 -21.52 25.36 16.89
N ILE A 13 -22.44 25.24 17.85
CA ILE A 13 -22.92 26.36 18.65
C ILE A 13 -22.16 26.33 19.97
N HIS A 14 -21.39 27.37 20.24
CA HIS A 14 -20.64 27.53 21.48
C HIS A 14 -21.36 28.54 22.36
N GLU A 15 -21.97 28.07 23.44
CA GLU A 15 -22.64 28.90 24.44
C GLU A 15 -21.69 29.10 25.64
N TYR A 16 -21.45 30.34 26.00
CA TYR A 16 -20.61 30.66 27.13
C TYR A 16 -21.46 31.20 28.30
N PRO A 17 -21.17 30.81 29.57
CA PRO A 17 -21.87 31.34 30.72
C PRO A 17 -21.76 32.88 30.77
N TYR A 18 -22.85 33.55 31.11
CA TYR A 18 -22.98 35.01 31.22
C TYR A 18 -22.81 35.80 29.89
N ARG A 19 -23.01 35.15 28.73
CA ARG A 19 -23.12 35.81 27.43
C ARG A 19 -24.42 35.51 26.77
N ASP A 20 -25.17 36.54 26.34
CA ASP A 20 -26.47 36.39 25.68
C ASP A 20 -26.34 36.03 24.19
N THR A 21 -25.15 36.06 23.62
CA THR A 21 -24.88 35.74 22.22
C THR A 21 -23.98 34.51 22.13
N ALA A 22 -24.50 33.48 21.45
CA ALA A 22 -23.72 32.30 21.11
C ALA A 22 -22.74 32.58 19.95
N TRP A 23 -21.56 31.99 19.99
CA TRP A 23 -20.65 31.97 18.85
C TRP A 23 -20.91 30.74 18.00
N ILE A 24 -21.08 30.95 16.69
CA ILE A 24 -21.41 29.89 15.73
C ILE A 24 -20.20 29.63 14.83
N GLU A 25 -19.68 28.44 14.92
CA GLU A 25 -18.63 27.95 14.03
C GLU A 25 -19.23 27.19 12.84
N ASP A 26 -18.84 27.57 11.63
CA ASP A 26 -19.29 26.93 10.41
C ASP A 26 -18.43 25.70 10.08
N LEU A 27 -19.01 24.51 10.13
CA LEU A 27 -18.37 23.23 9.84
C LEU A 27 -18.61 22.75 8.39
N GLY A 28 -19.04 23.63 7.50
CA GLY A 28 -19.27 23.34 6.10
C GLY A 28 -20.72 22.97 5.75
N ARG A 29 -20.94 22.63 4.49
CA ARG A 29 -22.29 22.30 3.97
C ARG A 29 -22.86 21.04 4.65
N ALA A 30 -24.10 21.12 5.11
CA ALA A 30 -24.83 19.96 5.57
C ALA A 30 -25.19 19.04 4.40
N THR A 31 -25.28 17.74 4.68
CA THR A 31 -25.71 16.75 3.69
C THR A 31 -27.14 17.02 3.27
N ARG A 32 -27.38 17.17 1.98
CA ARG A 32 -28.73 17.40 1.44
C ARG A 32 -29.59 16.15 1.62
N ARG A 33 -30.80 16.36 2.07
CA ARG A 33 -31.83 15.32 2.16
C ARG A 33 -32.99 15.70 1.29
N LEU A 34 -33.47 14.77 0.47
CA LEU A 34 -34.61 14.95 -0.40
C LEU A 34 -35.63 13.86 -0.10
N THR A 35 -36.89 14.28 0.02
CA THR A 35 -38.03 13.36 0.18
C THR A 35 -38.92 13.50 -1.04
N ILE A 36 -39.04 12.43 -1.83
CA ILE A 36 -39.88 12.36 -3.02
C ILE A 36 -41.13 11.55 -2.69
N ARG A 37 -42.29 12.12 -2.96
CA ARG A 37 -43.56 11.43 -2.87
C ARG A 37 -44.11 11.21 -4.26
N GLY A 38 -44.49 10.01 -4.57
CA GLY A 38 -44.99 9.62 -5.87
C GLY A 38 -45.94 8.45 -5.81
N PHE A 39 -46.39 8.02 -6.95
CA PHE A 39 -47.25 6.84 -7.09
C PHE A 39 -46.82 6.01 -8.30
N LEU A 40 -47.02 4.72 -8.20
CA LEU A 40 -46.91 3.76 -9.28
C LEU A 40 -48.31 3.41 -9.76
N ILE A 41 -48.50 3.42 -11.07
CA ILE A 41 -49.81 3.16 -11.67
C ILE A 41 -49.70 2.13 -12.80
N GLN A 42 -50.65 1.27 -12.89
CA GLN A 42 -50.74 0.31 -13.98
C GLN A 42 -51.36 0.98 -15.22
N SER A 43 -50.77 0.72 -16.40
CA SER A 43 -51.33 1.14 -17.70
C SER A 43 -51.58 2.64 -17.82
N SER A 44 -50.55 3.45 -17.56
CA SER A 44 -50.62 4.91 -17.72
C SER A 44 -50.90 5.29 -19.18
N GLY A 45 -51.81 6.24 -19.41
CA GLY A 45 -52.01 6.83 -20.74
C GLY A 45 -50.97 7.85 -21.14
N LEU A 46 -50.07 8.28 -20.22
CA LEU A 46 -49.05 9.30 -20.44
C LEU A 46 -47.65 8.74 -20.63
N TYR A 47 -47.36 7.58 -20.10
CA TYR A 47 -46.07 6.91 -20.22
C TYR A 47 -46.27 5.38 -20.27
N ASN A 48 -45.39 4.70 -20.99
CA ASN A 48 -45.42 3.27 -21.12
C ASN A 48 -45.01 2.61 -19.80
N ALA A 49 -46.00 2.38 -18.92
CA ALA A 49 -45.77 1.78 -17.60
C ALA A 49 -45.98 0.26 -17.69
N PRO A 50 -45.03 -0.57 -17.25
CA PRO A 50 -45.20 -1.99 -17.09
C PRO A 50 -46.22 -2.27 -15.98
N ASP A 51 -46.50 -3.55 -15.71
CA ASP A 51 -47.34 -3.96 -14.57
C ASP A 51 -46.85 -3.32 -13.26
N VAL A 52 -47.80 -2.86 -12.44
CA VAL A 52 -47.53 -2.10 -11.21
C VAL A 52 -46.66 -2.93 -10.22
N MET A 53 -46.82 -4.26 -10.21
CA MET A 53 -46.00 -5.14 -9.38
C MET A 53 -44.53 -5.16 -9.85
N THR A 54 -44.31 -5.23 -11.15
CA THR A 54 -42.97 -5.15 -11.75
C THR A 54 -42.31 -3.81 -11.46
N GLN A 55 -43.06 -2.69 -11.51
CA GLN A 55 -42.54 -1.36 -11.16
C GLN A 55 -42.12 -1.30 -9.70
N ARG A 56 -42.96 -1.84 -8.80
CA ARG A 56 -42.70 -1.92 -7.36
C ARG A 56 -41.42 -2.71 -7.09
N ASP A 57 -41.32 -3.91 -7.65
CA ASP A 57 -40.17 -4.81 -7.41
C ASP A 57 -38.88 -4.21 -7.96
N SER A 58 -38.95 -3.52 -9.09
CA SER A 58 -37.80 -2.79 -9.64
C SER A 58 -37.38 -1.62 -8.75
N LEU A 59 -38.32 -0.90 -8.18
CA LEU A 59 -38.06 0.21 -7.26
C LEU A 59 -37.42 -0.29 -5.95
N ILE A 60 -37.94 -1.38 -5.39
CA ILE A 60 -37.38 -2.02 -4.19
C ILE A 60 -35.98 -2.49 -4.47
N ALA A 61 -35.76 -3.23 -5.57
CA ALA A 61 -34.44 -3.72 -5.94
C ALA A 61 -33.42 -2.57 -6.12
N ALA A 62 -33.83 -1.47 -6.74
CA ALA A 62 -32.95 -0.29 -6.89
C ALA A 62 -32.63 0.39 -5.54
N CYS A 63 -33.57 0.35 -4.59
CA CYS A 63 -33.38 0.94 -3.26
C CYS A 63 -32.53 0.07 -2.32
N GLU A 64 -32.49 -1.24 -2.55
CA GLU A 64 -31.72 -2.21 -1.75
C GLU A 64 -30.31 -2.45 -2.28
N MET A 65 -29.91 -1.82 -3.38
CA MET A 65 -28.55 -1.92 -3.90
C MET A 65 -27.53 -1.33 -2.91
N PRO A 66 -26.38 -1.99 -2.71
CA PRO A 66 -25.38 -1.53 -1.74
C PRO A 66 -24.62 -0.28 -2.21
N ASP A 67 -24.63 0.01 -3.50
CA ASP A 67 -23.92 1.14 -4.10
C ASP A 67 -24.78 2.40 -4.17
N ALA A 68 -24.10 3.56 -4.20
CA ALA A 68 -24.75 4.83 -4.42
C ALA A 68 -25.36 4.90 -5.83
N GLY A 69 -26.62 5.28 -5.94
CA GLY A 69 -27.34 5.41 -7.20
C GLY A 69 -27.27 6.82 -7.78
N THR A 70 -27.60 6.97 -9.06
CA THR A 70 -27.75 8.26 -9.73
C THR A 70 -29.20 8.66 -9.78
N LEU A 71 -29.54 9.82 -9.19
CA LEU A 71 -30.87 10.43 -9.30
C LEU A 71 -30.82 11.59 -10.28
N VAL A 72 -31.71 11.57 -11.28
CA VAL A 72 -31.95 12.72 -12.17
C VAL A 72 -33.17 13.47 -11.68
N HIS A 73 -32.93 14.61 -11.01
CA HIS A 73 -34.02 15.46 -10.51
C HIS A 73 -34.33 16.59 -11.52
N PRO A 74 -35.60 16.87 -11.83
CA PRO A 74 -35.97 17.80 -12.91
C PRO A 74 -35.46 19.24 -12.70
N THR A 75 -35.25 19.68 -11.46
CA THR A 75 -34.81 21.05 -11.16
C THR A 75 -33.41 21.11 -10.56
N LEU A 76 -32.93 20.03 -9.94
CA LEU A 76 -31.58 19.96 -9.29
C LEU A 76 -30.55 19.28 -10.16
N GLY A 77 -30.94 18.69 -11.28
CA GLY A 77 -30.06 17.96 -12.18
C GLY A 77 -29.71 16.57 -11.70
N GLU A 78 -28.61 16.06 -12.18
CA GLU A 78 -28.07 14.74 -11.84
C GLU A 78 -27.29 14.81 -10.53
N MET A 79 -27.57 13.89 -9.63
CA MET A 79 -26.89 13.79 -8.34
C MET A 79 -26.69 12.34 -7.91
N THR A 80 -25.58 12.07 -7.26
CA THR A 80 -25.31 10.77 -6.64
C THR A 80 -26.01 10.72 -5.29
N VAL A 81 -26.79 9.68 -5.06
CA VAL A 81 -27.65 9.55 -3.87
C VAL A 81 -27.50 8.18 -3.21
N SER A 82 -27.68 8.14 -1.93
CA SER A 82 -27.79 6.92 -1.13
C SER A 82 -29.11 6.88 -0.41
N ILE A 83 -29.67 5.68 -0.24
CA ILE A 83 -30.95 5.47 0.42
C ILE A 83 -30.66 5.00 1.85
N PRO A 84 -31.13 5.74 2.88
CA PRO A 84 -30.94 5.35 4.27
C PRO A 84 -31.85 4.18 4.66
N GLU A 85 -31.61 3.61 5.83
CA GLU A 85 -32.43 2.58 6.45
C GLU A 85 -33.92 2.94 6.43
N SER A 86 -34.82 2.89 6.19
CA SER A 86 -36.23 3.40 6.10
C SER A 86 -36.46 4.44 4.98
N GLY A 87 -35.61 4.48 3.97
CA GLY A 87 -35.69 5.48 2.92
C GLY A 87 -36.87 5.28 1.97
N LEU A 88 -37.26 4.04 1.65
CA LEU A 88 -38.39 3.73 0.82
C LEU A 88 -39.58 3.27 1.71
N ARG A 89 -40.71 3.93 1.57
CA ARG A 89 -41.99 3.52 2.15
C ARG A 89 -43.01 3.37 1.06
N LEU A 90 -43.63 2.20 0.98
CA LEU A 90 -44.69 1.88 0.05
C LEU A 90 -46.01 1.73 0.82
N ASN A 91 -47.06 2.32 0.29
CA ASN A 91 -48.43 2.17 0.80
C ASN A 91 -49.28 1.45 -0.26
N GLU A 92 -49.64 0.22 0.06
CA GLU A 92 -50.45 -0.67 -0.78
C GLU A 92 -51.82 -0.85 -0.12
N GLY A 93 -52.86 -0.27 -0.70
CA GLY A 93 -54.23 -0.35 -0.17
C GLY A 93 -55.15 -1.07 -1.13
N ALA A 94 -55.99 -1.96 -0.63
CA ALA A 94 -57.01 -2.63 -1.44
C ALA A 94 -58.03 -1.66 -2.06
N GLU A 95 -58.25 -0.51 -1.41
CA GLU A 95 -59.19 0.54 -1.86
C GLU A 95 -58.62 1.37 -3.03
N SER A 96 -57.28 1.47 -3.12
CA SER A 96 -56.57 2.25 -4.16
C SER A 96 -56.47 1.49 -5.49
N GLY A 97 -56.91 0.27 -5.56
CA GLY A 97 -56.86 -0.56 -6.77
C GLY A 97 -55.42 -0.84 -7.22
N ARG A 98 -55.11 -0.50 -8.48
CA ARG A 98 -53.77 -0.73 -9.07
C ARG A 98 -52.89 0.49 -9.01
N VAL A 99 -52.94 1.24 -7.91
CA VAL A 99 -52.08 2.41 -7.64
C VAL A 99 -51.38 2.20 -6.31
N PHE A 100 -50.06 2.27 -6.30
CA PHE A 100 -49.24 2.21 -5.08
C PHE A 100 -48.58 3.56 -4.85
N GLU A 101 -48.76 4.08 -3.65
CA GLU A 101 -48.09 5.33 -3.26
C GLU A 101 -46.74 5.02 -2.63
N PHE A 102 -45.75 5.83 -2.94
CA PHE A 102 -44.42 5.69 -2.32
C PHE A 102 -43.89 7.02 -1.78
N THR A 103 -43.15 6.92 -0.71
CA THR A 103 -42.33 8.01 -0.19
C THR A 103 -40.86 7.53 -0.16
N LEU A 104 -40.02 8.22 -0.90
CA LEU A 104 -38.61 7.92 -1.01
C LEU A 104 -37.80 9.03 -0.37
N THR A 105 -37.09 8.73 0.71
CA THR A 105 -36.13 9.64 1.34
C THR A 105 -34.73 9.26 0.88
N ILE A 106 -34.01 10.22 0.35
CA ILE A 106 -32.66 10.06 -0.20
C ILE A 106 -31.70 11.06 0.44
N ILE A 107 -30.46 10.68 0.52
CA ILE A 107 -29.36 11.50 1.03
C ILE A 107 -28.37 11.70 -0.11
N GLU A 108 -27.98 12.95 -0.40
CA GLU A 108 -26.90 13.23 -1.34
C GLU A 108 -25.64 12.52 -0.84
N SER A 109 -25.16 11.57 -1.62
CA SER A 109 -23.89 10.92 -1.39
C SER A 109 -22.83 11.73 -2.12
N GLY A 110 -21.92 12.37 -1.40
CA GLY A 110 -20.71 12.91 -2.04
C GLY A 110 -19.92 11.73 -2.59
N LEU A 111 -19.26 11.91 -3.74
CA LEU A 111 -18.16 11.05 -4.11
C LEU A 111 -17.28 10.92 -2.87
N ARG A 112 -16.99 9.70 -2.44
CA ARG A 112 -15.92 9.47 -1.46
C ARG A 112 -14.70 10.17 -2.04
N VAL A 113 -14.35 11.34 -1.49
CA VAL A 113 -13.13 12.08 -1.87
C VAL A 113 -11.89 11.40 -1.31
N PHE A 114 -12.06 10.30 -0.60
CA PHE A 114 -11.05 9.27 -0.63
C PHE A 114 -11.26 8.54 -1.96
N SER A 115 -10.56 8.98 -3.01
CA SER A 115 -10.18 8.02 -4.01
C SER A 115 -9.54 6.89 -3.23
N VAL A 116 -10.27 5.83 -2.99
CA VAL A 116 -9.66 4.53 -2.84
C VAL A 116 -9.15 4.25 -4.24
N THR A 117 -8.03 4.90 -4.58
CA THR A 117 -7.12 4.36 -5.56
C THR A 117 -6.94 2.96 -5.03
N SER A 118 -7.41 1.96 -5.75
CA SER A 118 -7.25 0.60 -5.28
C SER A 118 -5.76 0.48 -4.94
N SER A 119 -5.40 -0.16 -3.88
CA SER A 119 -3.98 -0.33 -3.53
C SER A 119 -3.20 -0.90 -4.72
N ALA A 120 -3.86 -1.67 -5.58
CA ALA A 120 -3.33 -2.17 -6.84
C ALA A 120 -2.99 -1.06 -7.84
N ASP A 121 -3.85 -0.04 -8.01
CA ASP A 121 -3.59 1.08 -8.93
C ASP A 121 -2.45 1.98 -8.39
N ALA A 122 -2.39 2.18 -7.07
CA ALA A 122 -1.30 2.91 -6.44
C ALA A 122 0.04 2.16 -6.60
N ILE A 123 0.06 0.84 -6.40
CA ILE A 123 1.24 0.00 -6.61
C ILE A 123 1.69 0.04 -8.07
N SER A 124 0.77 -0.08 -9.03
CA SER A 124 1.11 -0.02 -10.46
C SER A 124 1.63 1.36 -10.87
N SER A 125 1.11 2.45 -10.28
CA SER A 125 1.63 3.80 -10.47
C SER A 125 3.04 3.96 -9.90
N ILE A 126 3.33 3.42 -8.71
CA ILE A 126 4.67 3.42 -8.13
C ILE A 126 5.63 2.60 -9.00
N GLN A 127 5.19 1.45 -9.50
CA GLN A 127 5.99 0.62 -10.40
C GLN A 127 6.36 1.37 -11.69
N SER A 128 5.41 2.05 -12.34
CA SER A 128 5.67 2.84 -13.54
C SER A 128 6.60 4.02 -13.27
N SER A 129 6.45 4.68 -12.12
CA SER A 129 7.34 5.76 -11.67
C SER A 129 8.75 5.26 -11.38
N TRP A 130 8.89 4.07 -10.79
CA TRP A 130 10.17 3.40 -10.59
C TRP A 130 10.89 3.13 -11.92
N PHE A 131 10.20 2.56 -12.91
CA PHE A 131 10.81 2.35 -14.24
C PHE A 131 11.20 3.65 -14.92
N GLY A 132 10.38 4.71 -14.77
CA GLY A 132 10.70 6.05 -15.25
C GLY A 132 11.96 6.63 -14.59
N LEU A 133 12.09 6.52 -13.28
CA LEU A 133 13.27 6.92 -12.52
C LEU A 133 14.51 6.14 -12.98
N ALA A 134 14.41 4.83 -13.10
CA ALA A 134 15.50 3.96 -13.52
C ALA A 134 16.04 4.34 -14.90
N SER A 135 15.14 4.55 -15.86
CA SER A 135 15.51 4.97 -17.22
C SER A 135 16.22 6.33 -17.23
N LYS A 136 15.69 7.33 -16.50
CA LYS A 136 16.29 8.66 -16.40
C LYS A 136 17.67 8.60 -15.72
N SER A 137 17.79 7.85 -14.63
CA SER A 137 19.05 7.72 -13.87
C SER A 137 20.16 7.09 -14.72
N VAL A 138 19.84 6.04 -15.48
CA VAL A 138 20.77 5.41 -16.43
C VAL A 138 21.19 6.40 -17.53
N ALA A 139 20.24 7.13 -18.10
CA ALA A 139 20.54 8.12 -19.16
C ALA A 139 21.42 9.27 -18.63
N THR A 140 21.12 9.80 -17.45
CA THR A 140 21.88 10.86 -16.79
C THR A 140 23.30 10.39 -16.47
N PHE A 141 23.45 9.21 -15.90
CA PHE A 141 24.77 8.63 -15.64
C PHE A 141 25.62 8.51 -16.91
N ILE A 142 25.05 7.97 -17.99
CA ILE A 142 25.74 7.83 -19.26
C ILE A 142 26.17 9.20 -19.81
N ALA A 143 25.32 10.22 -19.70
CA ALA A 143 25.61 11.58 -20.14
C ALA A 143 26.74 12.20 -19.31
N THR A 144 26.66 12.10 -17.98
CA THR A 144 27.68 12.63 -17.04
C THR A 144 29.04 12.01 -17.28
N VAL A 145 29.12 10.68 -17.30
CA VAL A 145 30.41 9.99 -17.48
C VAL A 145 30.98 10.25 -18.87
N LYS A 146 30.16 10.25 -19.94
CA LYS A 146 30.64 10.56 -21.30
C LYS A 146 31.13 11.98 -21.44
N GLY A 147 30.52 12.94 -20.75
CA GLY A 147 30.96 14.34 -20.75
C GLY A 147 32.33 14.58 -20.12
N GLU A 148 32.74 13.69 -19.21
CA GLU A 148 33.97 13.82 -18.42
C GLU A 148 35.11 12.87 -18.84
N ILE A 149 34.93 12.02 -19.84
CA ILE A 149 35.94 11.05 -20.26
C ILE A 149 37.21 11.74 -20.72
N ARG A 150 38.27 11.60 -19.93
CA ARG A 150 39.64 11.96 -20.31
C ARG A 150 40.45 10.77 -20.86
N SER A 151 40.17 9.57 -20.32
CA SER A 151 40.76 8.32 -20.75
C SER A 151 39.76 7.18 -20.62
N VAL A 152 39.35 6.58 -21.74
CA VAL A 152 38.39 5.47 -21.78
C VAL A 152 38.86 4.29 -20.94
N THR A 153 40.17 3.95 -21.03
CA THR A 153 40.72 2.80 -20.28
C THR A 153 40.68 3.03 -18.77
N GLN A 154 40.92 4.25 -18.32
CA GLN A 154 40.89 4.61 -16.91
C GLN A 154 39.46 4.60 -16.40
N THR A 155 38.54 5.22 -17.12
CA THR A 155 37.10 5.20 -16.79
C THR A 155 36.57 3.78 -16.63
N ILE A 156 36.87 2.88 -17.57
CA ILE A 156 36.46 1.48 -17.50
C ILE A 156 37.07 0.76 -16.30
N ARG A 157 38.32 1.02 -15.96
CA ARG A 157 38.96 0.46 -14.76
C ARG A 157 38.26 0.90 -13.48
N THR A 158 37.94 2.19 -13.38
CA THR A 158 37.21 2.74 -12.23
C THR A 158 35.83 2.11 -12.11
N LEU A 159 35.07 2.02 -13.22
CA LEU A 159 33.76 1.37 -13.23
C LEU A 159 33.86 -0.11 -12.81
N LYS A 160 34.88 -0.86 -13.28
CA LYS A 160 35.08 -2.25 -12.88
C LYS A 160 35.44 -2.38 -11.40
N SER A 161 36.29 -1.50 -10.87
CA SER A 161 36.59 -1.52 -9.43
C SER A 161 35.41 -1.17 -8.54
N THR A 162 34.63 -0.21 -8.95
CA THR A 162 33.37 0.16 -8.27
C THR A 162 32.33 -0.99 -8.32
N ALA A 163 32.20 -1.62 -9.50
CA ALA A 163 31.36 -2.79 -9.69
C ALA A 163 31.78 -3.95 -8.77
N ALA A 164 33.07 -4.30 -8.75
CA ALA A 164 33.59 -5.39 -7.92
C ALA A 164 33.32 -5.15 -6.42
N PHE A 165 33.51 -3.91 -5.95
CA PHE A 165 33.21 -3.54 -4.58
C PHE A 165 31.70 -3.70 -4.28
N TRP A 166 30.83 -3.18 -5.14
CA TRP A 166 29.39 -3.25 -4.94
C TRP A 166 28.86 -4.68 -5.06
N VAL A 167 29.36 -5.49 -5.99
CA VAL A 167 29.03 -6.91 -6.13
C VAL A 167 29.36 -7.69 -4.85
N ASN A 168 30.49 -7.43 -4.22
CA ASN A 168 30.81 -8.05 -2.94
C ASN A 168 29.80 -7.69 -1.85
N MET A 169 29.34 -6.44 -1.82
CA MET A 169 28.33 -5.98 -0.88
C MET A 169 26.95 -6.60 -1.19
N VAL A 170 26.55 -6.66 -2.45
CA VAL A 170 25.33 -7.35 -2.90
C VAL A 170 25.38 -8.82 -2.50
N ASN A 171 26.46 -9.53 -2.77
CA ASN A 171 26.60 -10.94 -2.43
C ASN A 171 26.54 -11.20 -0.92
N SER A 172 27.09 -10.32 -0.10
CA SER A 172 27.02 -10.48 1.36
C SER A 172 25.61 -10.25 1.89
N THR A 173 24.93 -9.17 1.48
CA THR A 173 23.58 -8.85 1.93
C THR A 173 22.53 -9.84 1.43
N THR A 174 22.64 -10.26 0.15
CA THR A 174 21.67 -11.20 -0.43
C THR A 174 21.85 -12.63 0.06
N SER A 175 23.08 -13.05 0.39
CA SER A 175 23.33 -14.39 0.94
C SER A 175 22.60 -14.61 2.27
N GLU A 176 22.50 -13.60 3.10
CA GLU A 176 21.76 -13.67 4.36
C GLU A 176 20.25 -13.74 4.13
N ALA A 177 19.72 -12.87 3.28
CA ALA A 177 18.28 -12.75 3.04
C ALA A 177 17.70 -13.96 2.28
N THR A 178 18.44 -14.50 1.31
CA THR A 178 18.02 -15.64 0.50
C THR A 178 18.41 -17.00 1.08
N ASN A 179 18.94 -17.03 2.29
CA ASN A 179 19.22 -18.27 2.99
C ASN A 179 17.90 -19.06 3.18
N LEU A 180 17.96 -20.36 2.91
CA LEU A 180 16.82 -21.26 3.02
C LEU A 180 16.10 -21.14 4.37
N GLY A 181 16.83 -20.98 5.47
CA GLY A 181 16.26 -20.79 6.81
C GLY A 181 15.43 -19.51 6.91
N ASN A 182 15.83 -18.43 6.28
CA ASN A 182 15.09 -17.16 6.26
C ASN A 182 13.87 -17.23 5.33
N VAL A 183 14.01 -17.85 4.16
CA VAL A 183 12.90 -18.08 3.22
C VAL A 183 11.82 -18.93 3.89
N LEU A 184 12.19 -20.03 4.54
CA LEU A 184 11.25 -20.88 5.27
C LEU A 184 10.59 -20.14 6.44
N ARG A 185 11.37 -19.37 7.22
CA ARG A 185 10.84 -18.60 8.34
C ARG A 185 9.89 -17.51 7.89
N SER A 186 10.18 -16.79 6.82
CA SER A 186 9.32 -15.76 6.28
C SER A 186 8.04 -16.36 5.70
N THR A 187 8.11 -17.48 5.01
CA THR A 187 6.96 -18.19 4.43
C THR A 187 6.05 -18.74 5.53
N LEU A 188 6.61 -19.51 6.46
CA LEU A 188 5.85 -20.12 7.55
C LEU A 188 5.28 -19.07 8.51
N GLY A 189 6.07 -18.02 8.84
CA GLY A 189 5.65 -16.95 9.71
C GLY A 189 4.51 -16.12 9.11
N ARG A 190 4.59 -15.79 7.83
CA ARG A 190 3.63 -14.91 7.14
C ARG A 190 2.27 -15.58 6.94
N ASP A 191 2.23 -16.83 6.50
CA ASP A 191 0.98 -17.52 6.25
C ASP A 191 0.29 -18.00 7.55
N ARG A 192 1.06 -18.20 8.61
CA ARG A 192 0.52 -18.61 9.89
C ARG A 192 -0.04 -17.44 10.70
N TYR A 193 0.53 -16.25 10.57
CA TYR A 193 0.20 -15.08 11.40
C TYR A 193 -0.54 -13.97 10.64
N GLY A 194 -0.42 -13.90 9.32
CA GLY A 194 -1.11 -12.89 8.48
C GLY A 194 -2.63 -13.06 8.41
N ARG A 195 -3.17 -14.21 8.88
CA ARG A 195 -4.61 -14.49 8.90
C ARG A 195 -5.45 -13.53 9.74
N PHE A 196 -4.86 -12.86 10.71
CA PHE A 196 -5.60 -12.13 11.73
C PHE A 196 -5.49 -10.61 11.62
N ASN A 197 -4.69 -10.13 10.71
CA ASN A 197 -4.51 -8.70 10.47
C ASN A 197 -5.35 -8.19 9.29
N HIS A 198 -6.47 -8.83 9.05
CA HIS A 198 -7.49 -8.31 8.15
C HIS A 198 -8.33 -7.29 8.89
N GLY A 199 -7.85 -6.06 9.01
CA GLY A 199 -8.75 -4.94 9.00
C GLY A 199 -9.58 -5.10 7.73
N THR A 200 -10.89 -5.09 7.88
CA THR A 200 -11.90 -5.22 6.84
C THR A 200 -11.74 -4.14 5.76
N VAL A 201 -10.72 -4.25 4.96
CA VAL A 201 -10.61 -3.49 3.71
C VAL A 201 -10.51 -4.54 2.62
N GLY A 202 -11.63 -4.80 1.99
CA GLY A 202 -11.71 -5.60 0.80
C GLY A 202 -10.80 -5.02 -0.29
N GLY A 203 -9.67 -5.59 -0.43
CA GLY A 203 -8.72 -5.38 -1.47
C GLY A 203 -7.99 -6.70 -1.65
N SER A 204 -8.59 -7.59 -2.41
CA SER A 204 -7.90 -8.77 -2.93
C SER A 204 -6.70 -8.26 -3.72
N VAL A 205 -5.54 -8.25 -3.11
CA VAL A 205 -4.28 -8.13 -3.86
C VAL A 205 -4.14 -9.47 -4.58
N SER A 206 -4.56 -9.48 -5.82
CA SER A 206 -4.34 -10.56 -6.77
C SER A 206 -2.86 -10.57 -7.14
N GLY A 207 -2.06 -11.12 -6.28
CA GLY A 207 -0.65 -11.40 -6.47
C GLY A 207 -0.31 -12.56 -5.55
N ALA A 208 -0.56 -13.79 -6.02
CA ALA A 208 -0.08 -15.06 -5.48
C ALA A 208 -0.19 -15.25 -3.96
N THR A 209 -1.29 -14.87 -3.34
CA THR A 209 -1.73 -15.47 -2.10
C THR A 209 -3.05 -16.17 -2.40
N ALA A 210 -2.94 -17.43 -2.81
CA ALA A 210 -4.06 -18.31 -2.77
C ALA A 210 -4.69 -18.17 -1.39
N SER A 211 -5.97 -17.81 -1.36
CA SER A 211 -6.80 -17.97 -0.18
C SER A 211 -6.69 -19.43 0.26
N VAL A 212 -5.87 -19.70 1.26
CA VAL A 212 -5.77 -21.02 1.86
C VAL A 212 -7.13 -21.27 2.51
N SER A 213 -7.97 -22.00 1.77
CA SER A 213 -9.20 -22.56 2.33
C SER A 213 -8.81 -23.48 3.48
N THR A 214 -9.63 -23.50 4.51
CA THR A 214 -9.46 -24.23 5.78
C THR A 214 -9.45 -25.76 5.64
N GLN A 215 -9.16 -26.31 4.46
CA GLN A 215 -9.10 -27.75 4.22
C GLN A 215 -7.70 -28.15 3.76
N SER A 216 -7.08 -29.06 4.52
CA SER A 216 -5.79 -29.72 4.30
C SER A 216 -4.52 -28.87 4.46
N ASP A 217 -4.18 -28.56 5.70
CA ASP A 217 -3.05 -27.70 6.07
C ASP A 217 -1.64 -28.22 5.71
N THR A 218 -1.46 -29.47 5.36
CA THR A 218 -0.11 -30.05 5.19
C THR A 218 0.34 -30.17 3.74
N THR A 219 -0.56 -30.50 2.82
CA THR A 219 -0.25 -30.63 1.37
C THR A 219 -0.06 -29.27 0.71
N ASP A 220 -0.87 -28.30 1.08
CA ASP A 220 -0.78 -26.94 0.52
C ASP A 220 0.46 -26.19 1.02
N LEU A 221 0.90 -26.46 2.25
CA LEU A 221 2.10 -25.86 2.82
C LEU A 221 3.38 -26.39 2.18
N SER A 222 3.46 -27.69 1.87
CA SER A 222 4.62 -28.25 1.18
C SER A 222 4.75 -27.70 -0.25
N ALA A 223 3.65 -27.61 -0.97
CA ALA A 223 3.63 -27.00 -2.30
C ALA A 223 4.04 -25.53 -2.29
N LEU A 224 3.60 -24.77 -1.30
CA LEU A 224 3.99 -23.37 -1.11
C LEU A 224 5.49 -23.25 -0.80
N VAL A 225 6.03 -24.11 0.07
CA VAL A 225 7.48 -24.15 0.38
C VAL A 225 8.28 -24.50 -0.87
N ASP A 226 7.88 -25.53 -1.62
CA ASP A 226 8.56 -25.94 -2.85
C ASP A 226 8.54 -24.81 -3.90
N GLN A 227 7.43 -24.12 -4.06
CA GLN A 227 7.31 -22.96 -4.96
C GLN A 227 8.25 -21.82 -4.52
N ARG A 228 8.30 -21.50 -3.23
CA ARG A 228 9.19 -20.45 -2.69
C ARG A 228 10.65 -20.82 -2.81
N MET A 229 10.99 -22.08 -2.61
CA MET A 229 12.35 -22.58 -2.84
C MET A 229 12.75 -22.46 -4.31
N ALA A 230 11.88 -22.84 -5.23
CA ALA A 230 12.15 -22.72 -6.68
C ALA A 230 12.40 -21.26 -7.07
N VAL A 231 11.54 -20.32 -6.64
CA VAL A 231 11.72 -18.88 -6.88
C VAL A 231 13.04 -18.36 -6.28
N SER A 232 13.42 -18.78 -5.07
CA SER A 232 14.67 -18.37 -4.45
C SER A 232 15.91 -18.93 -5.17
N VAL A 233 15.84 -20.15 -5.69
CA VAL A 233 16.94 -20.75 -6.48
C VAL A 233 17.10 -20.03 -7.81
N GLU A 234 16.00 -19.78 -8.52
CA GLU A 234 15.99 -19.05 -9.80
C GLU A 234 16.46 -17.60 -9.59
N GLY A 235 15.97 -16.91 -8.57
CA GLY A 235 16.38 -15.55 -8.22
C GLY A 235 17.88 -15.44 -7.93
N ARG A 236 18.47 -16.40 -7.20
CA ARG A 236 19.92 -16.44 -6.97
C ARG A 236 20.71 -16.68 -8.25
N ALA A 237 20.23 -17.56 -9.13
CA ALA A 237 20.90 -17.79 -10.41
C ALA A 237 20.83 -16.54 -11.31
N SER A 238 19.69 -15.86 -11.36
CA SER A 238 19.50 -14.60 -12.07
C SER A 238 20.42 -13.50 -11.51
N LEU A 239 20.51 -13.38 -10.19
CA LEU A 239 21.39 -12.42 -9.53
C LEU A 239 22.87 -12.71 -9.83
N ALA A 240 23.30 -13.97 -9.78
CA ALA A 240 24.68 -14.34 -10.14
C ALA A 240 25.00 -13.94 -11.59
N ALA A 241 24.11 -14.25 -12.52
CA ALA A 241 24.30 -13.85 -13.93
C ALA A 241 24.35 -12.32 -14.10
N ALA A 242 23.51 -11.56 -13.36
CA ALA A 242 23.52 -10.10 -13.41
C ALA A 242 24.81 -9.50 -12.81
N THR A 243 25.33 -10.07 -11.72
CA THR A 243 26.59 -9.63 -11.10
C THR A 243 27.80 -9.95 -11.97
N ASP A 244 27.82 -11.11 -12.66
CA ASP A 244 28.86 -11.45 -13.63
C ASP A 244 28.82 -10.46 -14.80
N ALA A 245 27.66 -10.18 -15.37
CA ALA A 245 27.51 -9.21 -16.46
C ALA A 245 27.98 -7.80 -16.04
N LEU A 246 27.78 -7.41 -14.78
CA LEU A 246 28.25 -6.12 -14.25
C LEU A 246 29.78 -6.07 -14.17
N THR A 247 30.45 -7.14 -13.72
CA THR A 247 31.92 -7.19 -13.65
C THR A 247 32.58 -7.25 -15.01
N GLU A 248 31.91 -7.84 -16.01
CA GLU A 248 32.39 -7.95 -17.39
C GLU A 248 32.10 -6.70 -18.24
N ALA A 249 31.29 -5.77 -17.76
CA ALA A 249 30.87 -4.59 -18.52
C ALA A 249 32.10 -3.81 -19.09
N ALA A 250 32.16 -3.68 -20.41
CA ALA A 250 33.26 -3.06 -21.12
C ALA A 250 32.95 -1.62 -21.58
N THR A 251 31.73 -1.14 -21.40
CA THR A 251 31.28 0.22 -21.80
C THR A 251 30.50 0.87 -20.69
N VAL A 252 30.47 2.21 -20.69
CA VAL A 252 29.67 3.00 -19.73
C VAL A 252 28.19 2.62 -19.77
N ALA A 253 27.61 2.44 -20.94
CA ALA A 253 26.22 2.06 -21.10
C ALA A 253 25.95 0.62 -20.63
N ALA A 254 26.87 -0.32 -20.91
CA ALA A 254 26.77 -1.69 -20.42
C ALA A 254 26.83 -1.72 -18.89
N HIS A 255 27.71 -0.94 -18.26
CA HIS A 255 27.81 -0.82 -16.81
C HIS A 255 26.51 -0.31 -16.20
N ALA A 256 25.95 0.79 -16.72
CA ALA A 256 24.70 1.35 -16.19
C ALA A 256 23.52 0.38 -16.27
N ASN A 257 23.36 -0.28 -17.42
CA ASN A 257 22.30 -1.27 -17.61
C ASN A 257 22.54 -2.52 -16.74
N ALA A 258 23.78 -2.91 -16.52
CA ALA A 258 24.09 -4.04 -15.65
C ALA A 258 23.83 -3.72 -14.18
N VAL A 259 24.10 -2.49 -13.71
CA VAL A 259 23.68 -2.05 -12.36
C VAL A 259 22.17 -2.15 -12.19
N LEU A 260 21.40 -1.66 -13.16
CA LEU A 260 19.94 -1.77 -13.15
C LEU A 260 19.47 -3.24 -13.16
N ALA A 261 20.13 -4.09 -13.94
CA ALA A 261 19.81 -5.52 -13.99
C ALA A 261 20.06 -6.20 -12.63
N VAL A 262 21.14 -5.86 -11.93
CA VAL A 262 21.41 -6.37 -10.57
C VAL A 262 20.33 -5.91 -9.59
N VAL A 263 19.91 -4.64 -9.60
CA VAL A 263 18.86 -4.13 -8.73
C VAL A 263 17.53 -4.86 -8.99
N ASN A 264 17.17 -5.08 -10.26
CA ASN A 264 15.98 -5.86 -10.61
C ASN A 264 16.10 -7.33 -10.18
N ALA A 265 17.26 -7.95 -10.36
CA ALA A 265 17.49 -9.32 -9.92
C ALA A 265 17.38 -9.47 -8.38
N ILE A 266 17.75 -8.44 -7.61
CA ILE A 266 17.52 -8.43 -6.16
C ILE A 266 16.02 -8.36 -5.86
N LEU A 267 15.27 -7.52 -6.55
CA LEU A 267 13.81 -7.44 -6.37
C LEU A 267 13.12 -8.79 -6.68
N ASP A 268 13.61 -9.49 -7.68
CA ASP A 268 13.07 -10.78 -8.14
C ASP A 268 13.69 -11.99 -7.41
N SER A 269 14.54 -11.76 -6.39
CA SER A 269 15.28 -12.82 -5.68
C SER A 269 14.43 -13.78 -4.86
N GLY A 270 13.13 -13.52 -4.73
CA GLY A 270 12.21 -14.29 -3.88
C GLY A 270 12.38 -14.03 -2.37
N ALA A 271 13.19 -13.05 -1.98
CA ALA A 271 13.29 -12.60 -0.60
C ALA A 271 11.97 -11.96 -0.12
N SER A 272 11.74 -11.92 1.20
CA SER A 272 10.57 -11.24 1.74
C SER A 272 10.63 -9.74 1.46
N THR A 273 9.47 -9.07 1.34
CA THR A 273 9.42 -7.62 1.11
C THR A 273 10.17 -6.82 2.18
N LEU A 274 10.14 -7.28 3.43
CA LEU A 274 10.88 -6.66 4.52
C LEU A 274 12.41 -6.83 4.35
N ASP A 275 12.85 -8.02 3.92
CA ASP A 275 14.26 -8.27 3.64
C ASP A 275 14.73 -7.48 2.40
N LEU A 276 13.88 -7.34 1.37
CA LEU A 276 14.16 -6.47 0.22
C LEU A 276 14.37 -5.01 0.67
N ILE A 277 13.50 -4.48 1.52
CA ILE A 277 13.62 -3.12 2.06
C ILE A 277 14.95 -2.96 2.82
N ARG A 278 15.31 -3.93 3.67
CA ARG A 278 16.57 -3.91 4.42
C ARG A 278 17.79 -4.00 3.50
N MET A 279 17.78 -4.92 2.55
CA MET A 279 18.88 -5.06 1.56
C MET A 279 19.08 -3.76 0.77
N MET A 280 18.00 -3.16 0.27
CA MET A 280 18.09 -1.90 -0.46
C MET A 280 18.61 -0.78 0.43
N GLN A 281 18.17 -0.71 1.70
CA GLN A 281 18.70 0.25 2.67
C GLN A 281 20.21 0.09 2.91
N GLU A 282 20.68 -1.14 3.09
CA GLU A 282 22.11 -1.42 3.27
C GLU A 282 22.92 -1.08 2.02
N LEU A 283 22.41 -1.41 0.83
CA LEU A 283 23.06 -1.11 -0.44
C LEU A 283 23.12 0.40 -0.75
N THR A 284 22.28 1.23 -0.13
CA THR A 284 22.38 2.70 -0.21
C THR A 284 23.35 3.30 0.80
N ALA A 285 23.84 2.54 1.76
CA ALA A 285 24.77 3.02 2.79
C ALA A 285 26.23 3.14 2.28
N ILE A 286 26.43 3.08 0.98
CA ILE A 286 27.75 3.33 0.35
C ILE A 286 28.13 4.78 0.59
N ASN A 287 29.34 5.00 1.09
CA ASN A 287 29.92 6.34 1.26
C ASN A 287 31.36 6.38 0.73
N ASP A 288 31.86 7.60 0.49
CA ASP A 288 33.21 7.83 -0.01
C ASP A 288 34.31 7.33 0.95
N ASP A 289 33.99 7.10 2.22
CA ASP A 289 34.96 6.58 3.21
C ASP A 289 35.21 5.09 3.05
N THR A 290 34.25 4.34 2.49
CA THR A 290 34.36 2.88 2.30
C THR A 290 35.11 2.51 1.02
N PHE A 291 35.07 3.38 0.02
CA PHE A 291 35.79 3.19 -1.24
C PHE A 291 36.53 4.46 -1.64
N ARG A 292 37.84 4.43 -1.70
CA ARG A 292 38.66 5.53 -2.18
C ARG A 292 39.14 5.24 -3.60
N PRO A 293 38.55 5.85 -4.63
CA PRO A 293 39.04 5.74 -5.99
C PRO A 293 40.43 6.43 -6.14
N ASN A 294 41.15 6.06 -7.17
CA ASN A 294 42.38 6.78 -7.51
C ASN A 294 42.09 8.26 -7.78
N PRO A 295 42.96 9.20 -7.37
CA PRO A 295 42.70 10.65 -7.42
C PRO A 295 42.33 11.24 -8.80
N GLY A 296 42.51 10.48 -9.88
CA GLY A 296 42.17 10.92 -11.25
C GLY A 296 40.79 10.54 -11.75
N ASP A 297 40.02 9.74 -10.97
CA ASP A 297 38.74 9.14 -11.41
C ASP A 297 37.61 9.34 -10.42
N SER A 298 37.77 10.30 -9.48
CA SER A 298 36.80 10.57 -8.41
C SER A 298 35.38 10.83 -8.96
N ASN A 299 35.25 11.58 -10.07
CA ASN A 299 33.95 11.93 -10.64
C ASN A 299 33.22 10.73 -11.25
N THR A 300 33.93 9.85 -11.95
CA THR A 300 33.36 8.61 -12.51
C THR A 300 32.90 7.67 -11.40
N ALA A 301 33.66 7.54 -10.33
CA ALA A 301 33.29 6.73 -9.19
C ALA A 301 32.06 7.34 -8.46
N ALA A 302 32.09 8.65 -8.21
CA ALA A 302 30.96 9.37 -7.58
C ALA A 302 29.67 9.24 -8.40
N ALA A 303 29.75 9.39 -9.73
CA ALA A 303 28.61 9.19 -10.62
C ALA A 303 28.06 7.75 -10.55
N SER A 304 28.95 6.74 -10.49
CA SER A 304 28.55 5.34 -10.35
C SER A 304 27.86 5.06 -9.01
N TYR A 305 28.36 5.63 -7.91
CA TYR A 305 27.69 5.52 -6.60
C TYR A 305 26.34 6.18 -6.59
N GLN A 306 26.24 7.38 -7.17
CA GLN A 306 24.98 8.07 -7.25
C GLN A 306 23.94 7.25 -8.04
N LEU A 307 24.33 6.65 -9.17
CA LEU A 307 23.45 5.74 -9.90
C LEU A 307 22.97 4.59 -9.01
N ILE A 308 23.86 3.94 -8.29
CA ILE A 308 23.52 2.83 -7.39
C ILE A 308 22.57 3.29 -6.29
N ILE A 309 22.87 4.39 -5.61
CA ILE A 309 22.04 4.93 -4.52
C ILE A 309 20.63 5.26 -5.01
N VAL A 310 20.51 5.95 -6.15
CA VAL A 310 19.22 6.33 -6.72
C VAL A 310 18.41 5.10 -7.13
N LEU A 311 19.04 4.13 -7.79
CA LEU A 311 18.35 2.90 -8.19
C LEU A 311 17.92 2.07 -6.98
N CYS A 312 18.77 1.91 -5.97
CA CYS A 312 18.42 1.18 -4.75
C CYS A 312 17.32 1.92 -3.95
N ALA A 313 17.36 3.26 -3.88
CA ALA A 313 16.31 4.04 -3.22
C ALA A 313 14.95 3.88 -3.91
N GLY A 314 14.91 3.97 -5.24
CA GLY A 314 13.67 3.74 -6.00
C GLY A 314 13.16 2.30 -5.90
N ALA A 315 14.05 1.31 -5.94
CA ALA A 315 13.72 -0.09 -5.74
C ALA A 315 13.18 -0.37 -4.31
N MET A 316 13.72 0.31 -3.30
CA MET A 316 13.20 0.25 -1.93
C MET A 316 11.76 0.77 -1.83
N VAL A 317 11.43 1.86 -2.52
CA VAL A 317 10.05 2.38 -2.60
C VAL A 317 9.14 1.35 -3.26
N PHE A 318 9.58 0.74 -4.35
CA PHE A 318 8.80 -0.30 -5.02
C PHE A 318 8.59 -1.54 -4.12
N ALA A 319 9.64 -2.01 -3.44
CA ALA A 319 9.50 -3.09 -2.45
C ALA A 319 8.53 -2.71 -1.31
N ALA A 320 8.64 -1.49 -0.78
CA ALA A 320 7.76 -0.99 0.27
C ALA A 320 6.30 -0.86 -0.16
N SER A 321 6.03 -0.59 -1.45
CA SER A 321 4.68 -0.54 -1.97
C SER A 321 3.96 -1.90 -1.94
N GLN A 322 4.71 -2.98 -1.96
CA GLN A 322 4.20 -4.35 -1.85
C GLN A 322 4.14 -4.86 -0.40
N TYR A 323 4.69 -4.08 0.54
CA TYR A 323 4.69 -4.44 1.95
C TYR A 323 3.30 -4.26 2.57
N GLN A 324 2.87 -5.25 3.35
CA GLN A 324 1.64 -5.19 4.12
C GLN A 324 2.00 -5.02 5.59
N PRO A 325 1.83 -3.82 6.16
CA PRO A 325 2.15 -3.58 7.56
C PRO A 325 1.22 -4.36 8.50
N GLU A 326 1.77 -4.84 9.61
CA GLU A 326 1.05 -5.61 10.62
C GLU A 326 0.36 -4.74 11.67
N SER A 327 0.77 -3.47 11.79
CA SER A 327 0.23 -2.48 12.71
C SER A 327 0.43 -1.06 12.17
N TYR A 328 -0.25 -0.10 12.78
CA TYR A 328 -0.02 1.31 12.49
C TYR A 328 1.45 1.72 12.74
N ASP A 329 2.02 1.25 13.86
CA ASP A 329 3.41 1.55 14.24
C ASP A 329 4.41 0.96 13.25
N ASP A 330 4.13 -0.23 12.72
CA ASP A 330 4.94 -0.88 11.68
C ASP A 330 4.88 -0.10 10.37
N ALA A 331 3.69 0.37 9.97
CA ALA A 331 3.54 1.22 8.79
C ALA A 331 4.35 2.51 8.91
N VAL A 332 4.35 3.14 10.09
CA VAL A 332 5.11 4.38 10.36
C VAL A 332 6.62 4.10 10.35
N ASP A 333 7.08 2.99 10.92
CA ASP A 333 8.50 2.62 10.93
C ASP A 333 9.03 2.40 9.50
N ILE A 334 8.31 1.63 8.68
CA ILE A 334 8.68 1.42 7.27
C ILE A 334 8.65 2.73 6.49
N LEU A 335 7.61 3.56 6.68
CA LEU A 335 7.51 4.86 6.03
C LEU A 335 8.71 5.75 6.37
N THR A 336 9.08 5.82 7.65
CA THR A 336 10.23 6.63 8.09
C THR A 336 11.52 6.16 7.44
N ARG A 337 11.80 4.85 7.46
CA ARG A 337 13.00 4.27 6.84
C ARG A 337 13.09 4.54 5.33
N VAL A 338 11.98 4.38 4.63
CA VAL A 338 11.92 4.61 3.18
C VAL A 338 12.12 6.10 2.87
N CYS A 339 11.45 7.00 3.59
CA CYS A 339 11.61 8.43 3.41
C CYS A 339 13.05 8.89 3.67
N ASP A 340 13.71 8.40 4.74
CA ASP A 340 15.08 8.74 5.06
C ASP A 340 16.07 8.36 3.95
N VAL A 341 15.86 7.22 3.29
CA VAL A 341 16.70 6.78 2.19
C VAL A 341 16.45 7.61 0.93
N VAL A 342 15.16 7.81 0.59
CA VAL A 342 14.79 8.58 -0.61
C VAL A 342 15.21 10.04 -0.48
N ASP A 343 15.07 10.66 0.71
CA ASP A 343 15.48 12.05 0.96
C ASP A 343 17.00 12.23 0.80
N ARG A 344 17.80 11.27 1.27
CA ARG A 344 19.26 11.27 1.05
C ARG A 344 19.62 11.12 -0.43
N ALA A 345 18.95 10.21 -1.14
CA ALA A 345 19.17 10.03 -2.57
C ALA A 345 18.76 11.28 -3.37
N ALA A 346 17.65 11.93 -3.00
CA ALA A 346 17.19 13.16 -3.62
C ALA A 346 18.16 14.33 -3.38
N LEU A 347 18.64 14.50 -2.15
CA LEU A 347 19.67 15.51 -1.85
C LEU A 347 20.95 15.29 -2.66
N SER A 348 21.42 14.04 -2.75
CA SER A 348 22.59 13.71 -3.57
C SER A 348 22.36 14.02 -5.07
N ALA A 349 21.15 13.78 -5.59
CA ALA A 349 20.81 14.14 -6.97
C ALA A 349 20.77 15.65 -7.17
N ALA A 350 20.23 16.41 -6.21
CA ALA A 350 20.19 17.87 -6.26
C ALA A 350 21.60 18.48 -6.21
N ASP A 351 22.48 17.99 -5.33
CA ASP A 351 23.87 18.45 -5.20
C ASP A 351 24.70 18.27 -6.49
N THR A 352 24.33 17.28 -7.30
CA THR A 352 24.96 17.04 -8.61
C THR A 352 24.24 17.71 -9.78
N GLY A 353 23.18 18.48 -9.52
CA GLY A 353 22.43 19.21 -10.54
C GLY A 353 21.53 18.32 -11.41
N ASN A 354 21.13 17.14 -10.93
CA ASN A 354 20.28 16.20 -11.64
C ASN A 354 18.79 16.41 -11.30
N ASP A 355 18.23 17.55 -11.73
CA ASP A 355 16.86 17.99 -11.39
C ASP A 355 15.76 16.98 -11.79
N GLU A 356 15.91 16.32 -12.93
CA GLU A 356 14.92 15.33 -13.40
C GLU A 356 14.88 14.07 -12.50
N VAL A 357 16.04 13.63 -12.01
CA VAL A 357 16.15 12.51 -11.08
C VAL A 357 15.58 12.91 -9.72
N TYR A 358 15.93 14.12 -9.26
CA TYR A 358 15.39 14.69 -8.03
C TYR A 358 13.86 14.71 -8.05
N GLN A 359 13.24 15.31 -9.07
CA GLN A 359 11.79 15.38 -9.20
C GLN A 359 11.13 13.98 -9.23
N SER A 360 11.76 13.03 -9.89
CA SER A 360 11.25 11.65 -9.94
C SER A 360 11.30 10.96 -8.57
N LEU A 361 12.34 11.20 -7.77
CA LEU A 361 12.44 10.70 -6.39
C LEU A 361 11.40 11.32 -5.47
N ILE A 362 11.15 12.65 -5.59
CA ILE A 362 10.11 13.33 -4.82
C ILE A 362 8.72 12.78 -5.17
N THR A 363 8.44 12.57 -6.45
CA THR A 363 7.16 11.97 -6.88
C THR A 363 6.97 10.56 -6.32
N LEU A 364 8.02 9.73 -6.32
CA LEU A 364 7.99 8.40 -5.70
C LEU A 364 7.76 8.48 -4.18
N ARG A 365 8.44 9.43 -3.52
CA ARG A 365 8.26 9.68 -2.08
C ARG A 365 6.81 10.02 -1.73
N GLU A 366 6.20 10.96 -2.46
CA GLU A 366 4.80 11.35 -2.26
C GLU A 366 3.84 10.18 -2.45
N SER A 367 4.08 9.37 -3.48
CA SER A 367 3.26 8.20 -3.78
C SER A 367 3.32 7.15 -2.67
N ILE A 368 4.51 6.84 -2.14
CA ILE A 368 4.64 5.84 -1.07
C ILE A 368 4.11 6.36 0.27
N VAL A 369 4.29 7.65 0.59
CA VAL A 369 3.71 8.28 1.77
C VAL A 369 2.19 8.14 1.75
N THR A 370 1.57 8.46 0.63
CA THR A 370 0.11 8.36 0.44
C THR A 370 -0.36 6.91 0.60
N LEU A 371 0.33 5.95 -0.04
CA LEU A 371 -0.04 4.53 0.03
C LEU A 371 0.08 3.98 1.46
N LEU A 372 1.21 4.19 2.14
CA LEU A 372 1.43 3.65 3.48
C LEU A 372 0.57 4.33 4.54
N GLN A 373 0.27 5.62 4.40
CA GLN A 373 -0.68 6.32 5.27
C GLN A 373 -2.10 5.75 5.09
N GLN A 374 -2.55 5.52 3.87
CA GLN A 374 -3.86 4.93 3.60
C GLN A 374 -3.96 3.50 4.12
N THR A 375 -2.93 2.69 3.89
CA THR A 375 -2.88 1.31 4.35
C THR A 375 -2.78 1.22 5.88
N GLY A 376 -1.98 2.08 6.50
CA GLY A 376 -1.76 2.13 7.95
C GLY A 376 -2.92 2.73 8.75
N ALA A 377 -3.71 3.65 8.17
CA ALA A 377 -4.74 4.42 8.88
C ALA A 377 -5.80 3.55 9.57
N ASN A 378 -6.10 2.38 9.03
CA ASN A 378 -7.11 1.46 9.57
C ASN A 378 -6.52 0.34 10.45
N LEU A 379 -5.20 0.35 10.68
CA LEU A 379 -4.54 -0.68 11.47
C LEU A 379 -4.54 -0.31 12.96
N SER A 380 -4.65 -1.34 13.81
CA SER A 380 -4.55 -1.19 15.25
C SER A 380 -3.12 -0.78 15.64
N ARG A 381 -3.02 0.03 16.69
CA ARG A 381 -1.74 0.41 17.29
C ARG A 381 -1.22 -0.68 18.20
N VAL A 382 0.09 -0.70 18.39
CA VAL A 382 0.75 -1.61 19.35
C VAL A 382 0.78 -0.97 20.72
N GLU A 383 0.24 -1.69 21.73
CA GLU A 383 0.28 -1.27 23.12
C GLU A 383 1.07 -2.27 23.97
N ILE A 384 1.60 -1.77 25.09
CA ILE A 384 2.27 -2.62 26.09
C ILE A 384 1.24 -3.05 27.12
N VAL A 385 0.94 -4.33 27.12
CA VAL A 385 -0.01 -4.93 28.06
C VAL A 385 0.73 -5.57 29.22
N ASN A 386 0.20 -5.40 30.43
CA ASN A 386 0.76 -5.95 31.65
C ASN A 386 -0.24 -6.89 32.32
N PHE A 387 0.20 -8.09 32.67
CA PHE A 387 -0.59 -9.06 33.45
C PHE A 387 0.11 -9.39 34.77
N ASN A 388 -0.65 -9.75 35.78
CA ASN A 388 -0.12 -10.07 37.12
C ASN A 388 0.60 -11.42 37.17
N ARG A 389 0.44 -12.27 36.16
CA ARG A 389 1.04 -13.62 36.10
C ARG A 389 1.20 -14.06 34.64
N SER A 390 2.13 -14.98 34.42
CA SER A 390 2.29 -15.66 33.13
C SER A 390 1.06 -16.55 32.86
N LEU A 391 0.52 -16.44 31.64
CA LEU A 391 -0.65 -17.19 31.16
C LEU A 391 -0.34 -17.73 29.76
N PRO A 392 -1.02 -18.81 29.31
CA PRO A 392 -0.90 -19.28 27.92
C PRO A 392 -1.40 -18.24 26.89
N ALA A 393 -0.77 -18.22 25.72
CA ALA A 393 -1.12 -17.30 24.63
C ALA A 393 -2.61 -17.36 24.26
N LEU A 394 -3.21 -18.55 24.17
CA LEU A 394 -4.63 -18.73 23.88
C LEU A 394 -5.54 -18.07 24.91
N ASN A 395 -5.18 -18.16 26.20
CA ASN A 395 -5.94 -17.53 27.28
C ASN A 395 -5.83 -16.01 27.22
N LEU A 396 -4.62 -15.49 26.93
CA LEU A 396 -4.37 -14.06 26.78
C LEU A 396 -5.08 -13.50 25.55
N ALA A 397 -5.06 -14.21 24.41
CA ALA A 397 -5.78 -13.82 23.22
C ALA A 397 -7.30 -13.74 23.46
N ASN A 398 -7.87 -14.72 24.14
CA ASN A 398 -9.27 -14.69 24.48
C ASN A 398 -9.63 -13.56 25.47
N ARG A 399 -8.73 -13.19 26.37
CA ARG A 399 -8.94 -12.05 27.28
C ARG A 399 -8.82 -10.69 26.64
N LEU A 400 -7.86 -10.53 25.70
CA LEU A 400 -7.59 -9.25 25.05
C LEU A 400 -8.55 -9.02 23.87
N TYR A 401 -8.82 -10.05 23.08
CA TYR A 401 -9.52 -9.92 21.81
C TYR A 401 -10.84 -10.67 21.75
N GLN A 402 -11.20 -11.42 22.82
CA GLN A 402 -12.33 -12.35 22.83
C GLN A 402 -12.27 -13.40 21.70
N ASP A 403 -11.08 -13.61 21.15
CA ASP A 403 -10.79 -14.57 20.08
C ASP A 403 -9.48 -15.32 20.37
N ALA A 404 -9.60 -16.58 20.76
CA ALA A 404 -8.45 -17.44 21.05
C ALA A 404 -7.58 -17.72 19.82
N ARG A 405 -8.13 -17.59 18.59
CA ARG A 405 -7.38 -17.79 17.34
C ARG A 405 -6.26 -16.78 17.16
N ARG A 406 -6.36 -15.61 17.79
CA ARG A 406 -5.31 -14.59 17.82
C ARG A 406 -4.11 -14.92 18.71
N GLY A 407 -4.11 -16.10 19.36
CA GLY A 407 -3.01 -16.56 20.21
C GLY A 407 -1.66 -16.59 19.49
N ASP A 408 -1.63 -17.03 18.25
CA ASP A 408 -0.42 -17.09 17.44
C ASP A 408 0.12 -15.68 17.11
N ALA A 409 -0.74 -14.70 16.87
CA ALA A 409 -0.35 -13.30 16.66
C ALA A 409 0.31 -12.71 17.93
N LEU A 410 -0.24 -13.01 19.11
CA LEU A 410 0.37 -12.61 20.38
C LEU A 410 1.75 -13.25 20.61
N VAL A 411 1.91 -14.52 20.24
CA VAL A 411 3.20 -15.22 20.33
C VAL A 411 4.24 -14.54 19.45
N LYS A 412 3.86 -14.15 18.22
CA LYS A 412 4.74 -13.44 17.30
C LYS A 412 5.17 -12.10 17.86
N MET A 413 4.25 -11.32 18.42
CA MET A 413 4.54 -9.97 18.96
C MET A 413 5.33 -10.00 20.27
N ALA A 414 5.03 -10.96 21.15
CA ALA A 414 5.65 -11.06 22.45
C ALA A 414 6.97 -11.84 22.44
N VAL A 415 7.23 -12.63 21.40
CA VAL A 415 8.41 -13.50 21.25
C VAL A 415 8.73 -14.26 22.54
N PRO A 416 7.77 -15.02 23.12
CA PRO A 416 7.99 -15.75 24.34
C PRO A 416 8.92 -16.95 24.13
N VAL A 417 9.57 -17.41 25.19
CA VAL A 417 10.35 -18.66 25.17
C VAL A 417 9.47 -19.87 24.84
N HIS A 418 8.21 -19.83 25.31
CA HIS A 418 7.21 -20.87 25.01
C HIS A 418 5.80 -20.28 25.06
N PRO A 419 4.90 -20.61 24.09
CA PRO A 419 3.55 -20.05 24.03
C PRO A 419 2.65 -20.30 25.24
N ALA A 420 2.95 -21.38 26.03
CA ALA A 420 2.22 -21.65 27.25
C ALA A 420 2.60 -20.71 28.42
N PHE A 421 3.74 -20.05 28.32
CA PHE A 421 4.28 -19.18 29.37
C PHE A 421 4.61 -17.81 28.79
N MET A 422 3.58 -17.02 28.48
CA MET A 422 3.76 -15.67 27.96
C MET A 422 4.38 -14.75 29.02
N PRO A 423 5.21 -13.78 28.61
CA PRO A 423 5.73 -12.76 29.53
C PRO A 423 4.58 -12.00 30.21
N VAL A 424 4.83 -11.53 31.44
CA VAL A 424 3.85 -10.67 32.15
C VAL A 424 3.69 -9.29 31.53
N ARG A 425 4.71 -8.84 30.78
CA ARG A 425 4.71 -7.58 30.02
C ARG A 425 5.13 -7.86 28.59
N PHE A 426 4.28 -7.52 27.64
CA PHE A 426 4.55 -7.73 26.21
C PHE A 426 3.78 -6.73 25.34
N LYS A 427 4.16 -6.67 24.07
CA LYS A 427 3.47 -5.88 23.05
C LYS A 427 2.28 -6.65 22.50
N ALA A 428 1.14 -5.98 22.35
CA ALA A 428 -0.07 -6.52 21.74
C ALA A 428 -0.76 -5.43 20.91
N LEU A 429 -1.57 -5.82 19.93
CA LEU A 429 -2.40 -4.88 19.21
C LEU A 429 -3.51 -4.36 20.13
N ASN A 430 -3.83 -3.08 20.02
CA ASN A 430 -4.99 -2.51 20.68
C ASN A 430 -6.27 -3.12 20.06
N SER A 431 -7.25 -3.48 20.90
CA SER A 431 -8.51 -4.14 20.50
C SER A 431 -9.50 -3.14 19.93
#